data_72d1e9c89d17879b01d62c1abadafc8f
#
_entry.id   72d1e9c89d17879b01d62c1abadafc8f
#
_cell.length_a   1.000
_cell.length_b   1.000
_cell.length_c   1.000
_cell.angle_alpha   90.00
_cell.angle_beta   90.00
_cell.angle_gamma   90.00
#
_symmetry.space_group_name_H-M   'P 1'
#
loop_
_entity.id
_entity.type
_entity.pdbx_description
1 polymer ?
#
loop_
_entity_poly.entity_id
_entity_poly.type
_entity_poly.pdbx_seq_one_letter_code
_entity_poly.pdbx_strand_id
1 'polypeptide(L)'
;MRYRLLCALLLGLVVSGQLQATEEALTQSASQAAVCSGCHALTSGAAVPSLQGLSARAIEQQMLALKRSGGQSAMHRLMNAYDPAQIRGIANVLAQDEQAP
;
A
#
# COMPACT_ATOMS: atom_id res chain seq x y z
N MET A 1 18.46 23.71 34.26
CA MET A 1 17.48 24.40 33.46
C MET A 1 17.78 24.39 31.95
N ARG A 2 19.01 24.55 31.51
CA ARG A 2 19.38 24.55 30.08
C ARG A 2 19.16 23.23 29.38
N TYR A 3 19.38 22.11 30.04
CA TYR A 3 19.19 20.76 29.46
C TYR A 3 17.73 20.36 29.24
N ARG A 4 16.81 20.87 30.05
CA ARG A 4 15.36 20.59 29.90
C ARG A 4 14.78 21.24 28.66
N LEU A 5 15.22 22.43 28.30
CA LEU A 5 14.81 23.14 27.09
C LEU A 5 15.38 22.50 25.82
N LEU A 6 16.62 22.04 25.86
CA LEU A 6 17.27 21.32 24.75
C LEU A 6 16.60 19.98 24.46
N CYS A 7 16.24 19.20 25.49
CA CYS A 7 15.51 17.95 25.33
C CYS A 7 14.11 18.15 24.73
N ALA A 8 13.40 19.20 25.15
CA ALA A 8 12.07 19.51 24.61
C ALA A 8 12.12 19.92 23.12
N LEU A 9 13.15 20.66 22.71
CA LEU A 9 13.37 21.05 21.32
C LEU A 9 13.74 19.85 20.43
N LEU A 10 14.55 18.93 20.93
CA LEU A 10 14.93 17.71 20.20
C LEU A 10 13.77 16.75 20.02
N LEU A 11 12.93 16.58 21.05
CA LEU A 11 11.71 15.77 20.97
C LEU A 11 10.70 16.33 19.96
N GLY A 12 10.53 17.65 19.88
CA GLY A 12 9.64 18.28 18.91
C GLY A 12 10.06 18.04 17.44
N LEU A 13 11.35 18.07 17.15
CA LEU A 13 11.89 17.82 15.82
C LEU A 13 11.69 16.36 15.34
N VAL A 14 11.83 15.40 16.25
CA VAL A 14 11.66 13.97 15.91
C VAL A 14 10.19 13.65 15.58
N VAL A 15 9.23 14.20 16.32
CA VAL A 15 7.80 13.98 16.08
C VAL A 15 7.35 14.56 14.73
N SER A 16 7.84 15.73 14.36
CA SER A 16 7.50 16.37 13.09
C SER A 16 7.98 15.57 11.88
N GLY A 17 9.17 14.98 11.96
CA GLY A 17 9.73 14.14 10.89
C GLY A 17 8.94 12.85 10.66
N GLN A 18 8.39 12.25 11.71
CA GLN A 18 7.62 11.01 11.60
C GLN A 18 6.25 11.22 10.93
N LEU A 19 5.59 12.34 11.17
CA LEU A 19 4.32 12.68 10.52
C LEU A 19 4.46 12.84 9.01
N GLN A 20 5.51 13.50 8.56
CA GLN A 20 5.77 13.68 7.13
C GLN A 20 6.04 12.35 6.41
N ALA A 21 6.86 11.46 6.99
CA ALA A 21 7.15 10.15 6.43
C ALA A 21 5.89 9.29 6.27
N THR A 22 4.92 9.40 7.17
CA THR A 22 3.63 8.70 7.09
C THR A 22 2.76 9.22 5.96
N GLU A 23 2.68 10.54 5.76
CA GLU A 23 1.91 11.14 4.67
C GLU A 23 2.48 10.77 3.29
N GLU A 24 3.79 10.80 3.14
CA GLU A 24 4.46 10.39 1.90
C GLU A 24 4.18 8.91 1.59
N ALA A 25 4.24 8.02 2.57
CA ALA A 25 3.96 6.60 2.41
C ALA A 25 2.50 6.35 1.97
N LEU A 26 1.53 7.07 2.54
CA LEU A 26 0.12 6.98 2.17
C LEU A 26 -0.12 7.49 0.73
N THR A 27 0.48 8.60 0.36
CA THR A 27 0.38 9.17 -1.00
C THR A 27 0.99 8.23 -2.03
N GLN A 28 2.14 7.62 -1.72
CA GLN A 28 2.78 6.63 -2.57
C GLN A 28 1.90 5.39 -2.76
N SER A 29 1.33 4.85 -1.69
CA SER A 29 0.43 3.69 -1.75
C SER A 29 -0.81 3.98 -2.58
N ALA A 30 -1.41 5.16 -2.46
CA ALA A 30 -2.55 5.59 -3.26
C ALA A 30 -2.21 5.65 -4.76
N SER A 31 -1.05 6.20 -5.11
CA SER A 31 -0.58 6.28 -6.50
C SER A 31 -0.32 4.90 -7.09
N GLN A 32 0.27 4.00 -6.32
CA GLN A 32 0.51 2.62 -6.74
C GLN A 32 -0.78 1.82 -6.90
N ALA A 33 -1.74 1.98 -5.98
CA ALA A 33 -3.04 1.32 -6.05
C ALA A 33 -3.88 1.77 -7.25
N ALA A 34 -3.74 3.01 -7.69
CA ALA A 34 -4.45 3.54 -8.86
C ALA A 34 -4.14 2.75 -10.14
N VAL A 35 -2.92 2.23 -10.28
CA VAL A 35 -2.54 1.36 -11.40
C VAL A 35 -3.34 0.06 -11.39
N CYS A 36 -3.56 -0.51 -10.22
CA CYS A 36 -4.33 -1.75 -10.05
C CYS A 36 -5.81 -1.55 -10.44
N SER A 37 -6.40 -0.43 -10.04
CA SER A 37 -7.78 -0.08 -10.35
C SER A 37 -8.03 0.05 -11.86
N GLY A 38 -7.04 0.42 -12.65
CA GLY A 38 -7.15 0.51 -14.09
C GLY A 38 -7.55 -0.81 -14.78
N CYS A 39 -7.12 -1.95 -14.23
CA CYS A 39 -7.47 -3.27 -14.76
C CYS A 39 -8.54 -3.97 -13.91
N HIS A 40 -8.46 -3.89 -12.60
CA HIS A 40 -9.32 -4.66 -11.67
C HIS A 40 -10.68 -4.02 -11.36
N ALA A 41 -10.85 -2.71 -11.59
CA ALA A 41 -12.10 -2.00 -11.30
C ALA A 41 -13.11 -2.01 -12.43
N LEU A 42 -12.68 -2.15 -13.68
CA LEU A 42 -13.53 -1.83 -14.84
C LEU A 42 -14.25 -3.01 -15.48
N THR A 43 -13.78 -4.23 -15.27
CA THR A 43 -14.46 -5.41 -15.82
C THR A 43 -14.13 -6.67 -15.02
N SER A 44 -15.13 -7.25 -14.41
CA SER A 44 -15.05 -8.63 -13.96
C SER A 44 -15.11 -9.57 -15.16
N GLY A 45 -13.96 -9.88 -15.72
CA GLY A 45 -13.84 -10.94 -16.72
C GLY A 45 -13.03 -12.11 -16.18
N ALA A 46 -13.09 -13.27 -16.82
CA ALA A 46 -12.32 -14.45 -16.41
C ALA A 46 -10.79 -14.21 -16.40
N ALA A 47 -10.32 -13.22 -17.17
CA ALA A 47 -8.89 -12.88 -17.28
C ALA A 47 -8.41 -11.91 -16.20
N VAL A 48 -9.29 -11.07 -15.65
CA VAL A 48 -8.96 -10.09 -14.59
C VAL A 48 -9.99 -10.22 -13.46
N PRO A 49 -9.64 -10.86 -12.35
CA PRO A 49 -10.58 -11.06 -11.25
C PRO A 49 -10.94 -9.74 -10.58
N SER A 50 -12.21 -9.62 -10.15
CA SER A 50 -12.66 -8.51 -9.34
C SER A 50 -12.00 -8.55 -7.96
N LEU A 51 -11.64 -7.38 -7.43
CA LEU A 51 -11.16 -7.22 -6.07
C LEU A 51 -12.31 -6.95 -5.09
N GLN A 52 -13.55 -6.84 -5.59
CA GLN A 52 -14.72 -6.51 -4.80
C GLN A 52 -14.97 -7.51 -3.67
N GLY A 53 -15.22 -6.98 -2.48
CA GLY A 53 -15.50 -7.77 -1.28
C GLY A 53 -14.27 -8.40 -0.63
N LEU A 54 -13.07 -8.20 -1.17
CA LEU A 54 -11.86 -8.71 -0.56
C LEU A 54 -11.36 -7.79 0.56
N SER A 55 -11.01 -8.37 1.69
CA SER A 55 -10.34 -7.63 2.77
C SER A 55 -8.91 -7.24 2.36
N ALA A 56 -8.37 -6.20 2.98
CA ALA A 56 -6.98 -5.80 2.78
C ALA A 56 -6.01 -6.97 3.02
N ARG A 57 -6.27 -7.77 4.04
CA ARG A 57 -5.48 -8.96 4.34
C ARG A 57 -5.53 -10.01 3.22
N ALA A 58 -6.71 -10.25 2.65
CA ALA A 58 -6.86 -11.20 1.55
C ALA A 58 -6.10 -10.73 0.30
N ILE A 59 -6.22 -9.45 -0.04
CA ILE A 59 -5.48 -8.84 -1.15
C ILE A 59 -3.97 -8.94 -0.92
N GLU A 60 -3.48 -8.54 0.25
CA GLU A 60 -2.06 -8.65 0.61
C GLU A 60 -1.53 -10.07 0.48
N GLN A 61 -2.24 -11.06 1.00
CA GLN A 61 -1.83 -12.45 0.94
C GLN A 61 -1.73 -12.97 -0.49
N GLN A 62 -2.68 -12.64 -1.35
CA GLN A 62 -2.64 -13.01 -2.77
C GLN A 62 -1.48 -12.34 -3.51
N MET A 63 -1.25 -11.07 -3.28
CA MET A 63 -0.12 -10.33 -3.86
C MET A 63 1.23 -10.92 -3.43
N LEU A 64 1.39 -11.25 -2.16
CA LEU A 64 2.60 -11.89 -1.64
C LEU A 64 2.78 -13.30 -2.20
N ALA A 65 1.70 -14.06 -2.40
CA ALA A 65 1.75 -15.37 -3.03
C ALA A 65 2.25 -15.28 -4.47
N LEU A 66 1.76 -14.32 -5.26
CA LEU A 66 2.24 -14.05 -6.62
C LEU A 66 3.73 -13.68 -6.62
N LYS A 67 4.15 -12.83 -5.69
CA LYS A 67 5.56 -12.44 -5.56
C LYS A 67 6.47 -13.65 -5.29
N ARG A 68 6.03 -14.59 -4.47
CA ARG A 68 6.82 -15.78 -4.11
C ARG A 68 6.81 -16.88 -5.17
N SER A 69 5.79 -16.93 -6.02
CA SER A 69 5.59 -18.06 -6.93
C SER A 69 6.53 -18.08 -8.17
N GLY A 70 7.20 -16.98 -8.47
CA GLY A 70 8.16 -16.91 -9.57
C GLY A 70 7.56 -17.04 -10.98
N GLY A 71 6.26 -16.81 -11.12
CA GLY A 71 5.59 -16.89 -12.43
C GLY A 71 5.93 -15.76 -13.39
N GLN A 72 5.40 -15.81 -14.60
CA GLN A 72 5.71 -14.90 -15.71
C GLN A 72 4.53 -14.01 -16.14
N SER A 73 3.37 -14.11 -15.51
CA SER A 73 2.22 -13.25 -15.85
C SER A 73 2.48 -11.78 -15.54
N ALA A 74 1.65 -10.89 -16.08
CA ALA A 74 1.73 -9.46 -15.79
C ALA A 74 1.68 -9.18 -14.28
N MET A 75 0.83 -9.90 -13.53
CA MET A 75 0.72 -9.75 -12.09
C MET A 75 1.98 -10.20 -11.34
N HIS A 76 2.63 -11.28 -11.77
CA HIS A 76 3.91 -11.70 -11.20
C HIS A 76 5.00 -10.63 -11.37
N ARG A 77 5.07 -10.03 -12.55
CA ARG A 77 6.03 -8.96 -12.84
C ARG A 77 5.77 -7.72 -12.00
N LEU A 78 4.51 -7.33 -11.85
CA LEU A 78 4.12 -6.21 -10.99
C LEU A 78 4.49 -6.46 -9.53
N MET A 79 4.19 -7.66 -9.01
CA MET A 79 4.48 -7.98 -7.61
C MET A 79 5.98 -8.03 -7.33
N ASN A 80 6.80 -8.39 -8.30
CA ASN A 80 8.26 -8.34 -8.16
C ASN A 80 8.80 -6.92 -8.02
N ALA A 81 8.10 -5.92 -8.55
CA ALA A 81 8.51 -4.52 -8.46
C ALA A 81 8.25 -3.88 -7.07
N TYR A 82 7.42 -4.49 -6.24
CA TYR A 82 7.04 -3.98 -4.93
C TYR A 82 7.62 -4.80 -3.79
N ASP A 83 8.07 -4.13 -2.72
CA ASP A 83 8.44 -4.80 -1.48
C ASP A 83 7.19 -5.16 -0.63
N PRO A 84 7.31 -6.00 0.40
CA PRO A 84 6.16 -6.39 1.22
C PRO A 84 5.45 -5.23 1.92
N ALA A 85 6.15 -4.18 2.31
CA ALA A 85 5.54 -3.00 2.95
C ALA A 85 4.70 -2.20 1.94
N GLN A 86 5.19 -2.04 0.71
CA GLN A 86 4.44 -1.42 -0.38
C GLN A 86 3.20 -2.24 -0.74
N ILE A 87 3.31 -3.56 -0.82
CA ILE A 87 2.18 -4.47 -1.06
C ILE A 87 1.10 -4.30 0.00
N ARG A 88 1.48 -4.23 1.27
CA ARG A 88 0.54 -3.97 2.37
C ARG A 88 -0.17 -2.62 2.22
N GLY A 89 0.58 -1.56 1.90
CA GLY A 89 0.02 -0.22 1.67
C GLY A 89 -0.98 -0.21 0.52
N ILE A 90 -0.64 -0.82 -0.60
CA ILE A 90 -1.52 -0.96 -1.78
C ILE A 90 -2.80 -1.71 -1.41
N ALA A 91 -2.69 -2.85 -0.72
CA ALA A 91 -3.83 -3.65 -0.31
C ALA A 91 -4.80 -2.89 0.60
N ASN A 92 -4.27 -2.07 1.52
CA ASN A 92 -5.08 -1.22 2.38
C ASN A 92 -5.86 -0.18 1.59
N VAL A 93 -5.25 0.46 0.60
CA VAL A 93 -5.93 1.45 -0.25
C VAL A 93 -7.02 0.78 -1.08
N LEU A 94 -6.73 -0.34 -1.74
CA LEU A 94 -7.69 -1.06 -2.57
C LEU A 94 -8.92 -1.53 -1.77
N ALA A 95 -8.73 -1.99 -0.54
CA ALA A 95 -9.84 -2.40 0.33
C ALA A 95 -10.69 -1.22 0.83
N GLN A 96 -10.13 -0.01 0.93
CA GLN A 96 -10.85 1.20 1.31
C GLN A 96 -11.71 1.75 0.16
N ASP A 97 -11.18 1.74 -1.06
CA ASP A 97 -11.93 2.17 -2.25
C ASP A 97 -13.20 1.33 -2.45
N GLU A 98 -13.17 0.10 -2.05
CA GLU A 98 -14.30 -0.84 -2.08
C GLU A 98 -15.43 -0.46 -1.11
N GLN A 99 -15.10 0.19 0.00
CA GLN A 99 -16.04 0.58 1.06
C GLN A 99 -16.57 2.01 0.88
N ALA A 100 -16.11 2.73 -0.12
CA ALA A 100 -16.64 4.06 -0.43
C ALA A 100 -18.07 3.93 -0.97
N PRO A 101 -19.02 4.71 -0.44
CA PRO A 101 -20.43 4.65 -0.87
C PRO A 101 -20.62 5.14 -2.31
#